data_d24e573533884f87943932566e4e6848
#
_entry.id   d24e573533884f87943932566e4e6848
#
_cell.length_a   1.000
_cell.length_b   1.000
_cell.length_c   1.000
_cell.angle_alpha   90.00
_cell.angle_beta   90.00
_cell.angle_gamma   90.00
#
_symmetry.space_group_name_H-M   'P 1'
#
loop_
_entity.id
_entity.type
_entity.pdbx_description
1 polymer ?
#
loop_
_entity_poly.entity_id
_entity_poly.type
_entity_poly.pdbx_seq_one_letter_code
_entity_poly.pdbx_strand_id
1 'polypeptide(L)'
;MEEVIERFLKYVKFDTQSDEDSNTVPSTDKQLKLGKNLVEELKEIGLSGVSIDDNGYVMAYLPANIEKNVPALGFISHMDTSPDMSGENVNPQFVENYDGNDIVLNKDKNIVLSPKDFPEILKYKGKTLITTDGNTLLGADDKAGIAEIITAISYISKHPEIKHGKICIGFTPDEEVGRGADYFDVKKFGADVAYTVDGGDFGELEYENFNAASAKITVHGRNVHPGSAKDKMINSISVAEEFMRLIPKEQAPEYTEGYEGFYHIVDFQGSVEETKLQYIIRDFSKNKFEDKKKLMLDAAKFINEKYGRNLVEIEIKDQYYNMKEKIDEVKYVVDIAYKAMEEVEVKPLVRPIRGGTDGARLSFMGLPTPNLFTGGVNFHGKFEYIPTFAMEKAVEVIVKIVELYAEK
;
A
#
# COMPACT_ATOMS: atom_id res chain seq x y z
N MET A 1 -21.41 -10.85 10.70
CA MET A 1 -20.66 -11.34 9.53
C MET A 1 -21.25 -10.83 8.22
N GLU A 2 -22.55 -10.96 7.96
CA GLU A 2 -23.18 -10.29 6.78
C GLU A 2 -22.92 -8.77 6.73
N GLU A 3 -22.84 -8.10 7.88
CA GLU A 3 -22.61 -6.65 7.98
C GLU A 3 -21.30 -6.16 7.31
N VAL A 4 -20.22 -6.95 7.31
CA VAL A 4 -18.94 -6.54 6.67
C VAL A 4 -19.08 -6.49 5.15
N ILE A 5 -19.78 -7.47 4.57
CA ILE A 5 -20.04 -7.54 3.14
C ILE A 5 -20.94 -6.38 2.71
N GLU A 6 -22.02 -6.09 3.48
CA GLU A 6 -22.94 -4.99 3.20
C GLU A 6 -22.21 -3.63 3.22
N ARG A 7 -21.32 -3.41 4.22
CA ARG A 7 -20.48 -2.21 4.28
C ARG A 7 -19.54 -2.11 3.09
N PHE A 8 -18.82 -3.18 2.78
CA PHE A 8 -17.95 -3.22 1.63
C PHE A 8 -18.69 -2.85 0.34
N LEU A 9 -19.83 -3.49 0.05
CA LEU A 9 -20.65 -3.20 -1.12
C LEU A 9 -21.19 -1.76 -1.15
N LYS A 10 -21.41 -1.15 0.01
CA LYS A 10 -21.77 0.26 0.13
C LYS A 10 -20.57 1.17 -0.20
N TYR A 11 -19.37 0.86 0.33
CA TYR A 11 -18.22 1.74 0.20
C TYR A 11 -17.60 1.70 -1.19
N VAL A 12 -17.57 0.56 -1.87
CA VAL A 12 -17.03 0.47 -3.24
C VAL A 12 -17.83 1.28 -4.27
N LYS A 13 -19.04 1.70 -3.95
CA LYS A 13 -19.84 2.58 -4.82
C LYS A 13 -19.38 4.04 -4.81
N PHE A 14 -18.57 4.44 -3.83
CA PHE A 14 -17.97 5.76 -3.83
C PHE A 14 -16.76 5.73 -4.78
N ASP A 15 -16.77 6.61 -5.76
CA ASP A 15 -15.56 6.92 -6.53
C ASP A 15 -14.62 7.75 -5.63
N THR A 16 -13.46 7.19 -5.33
CA THR A 16 -12.46 7.81 -4.44
C THR A 16 -11.06 7.77 -5.05
N GLN A 17 -10.98 7.63 -6.38
CA GLN A 17 -9.71 7.57 -7.09
C GLN A 17 -8.83 8.77 -6.75
N SER A 18 -7.59 8.50 -6.36
CA SER A 18 -6.55 9.50 -6.13
C SER A 18 -5.93 10.00 -7.45
N ASP A 19 -5.12 11.06 -7.38
CA ASP A 19 -4.47 11.69 -8.52
C ASP A 19 -3.02 12.04 -8.14
N GLU A 20 -2.06 11.35 -8.75
CA GLU A 20 -0.63 11.55 -8.50
C GLU A 20 -0.09 12.90 -8.99
N ASP A 21 -0.75 13.53 -9.97
CA ASP A 21 -0.38 14.83 -10.52
C ASP A 21 -0.95 16.01 -9.71
N SER A 22 -1.85 15.75 -8.76
CA SER A 22 -2.46 16.78 -7.92
C SER A 22 -1.49 17.30 -6.87
N ASN A 23 -1.58 18.59 -6.59
CA ASN A 23 -0.82 19.27 -5.53
C ASN A 23 -1.66 19.50 -4.25
N THR A 24 -2.91 19.03 -4.20
CA THR A 24 -3.79 19.15 -3.03
C THR A 24 -3.76 17.88 -2.18
N VAL A 25 -4.24 17.99 -0.92
CA VAL A 25 -4.53 16.85 -0.04
C VAL A 25 -5.93 17.05 0.53
N PRO A 26 -6.87 16.15 0.30
CA PRO A 26 -6.71 14.98 -0.57
C PRO A 26 -6.45 15.37 -2.03
N SER A 27 -5.84 14.46 -2.77
CA SER A 27 -5.53 14.67 -4.19
C SER A 27 -6.77 14.87 -5.06
N THR A 28 -7.90 14.32 -4.61
CA THR A 28 -9.21 14.50 -5.23
C THR A 28 -10.30 14.71 -4.17
N ASP A 29 -11.22 15.63 -4.42
CA ASP A 29 -12.38 15.88 -3.55
C ASP A 29 -13.35 14.69 -3.46
N LYS A 30 -13.21 13.72 -4.35
CA LYS A 30 -14.03 12.49 -4.38
C LYS A 30 -13.91 11.72 -3.08
N GLN A 31 -12.71 11.66 -2.51
CA GLN A 31 -12.40 10.94 -1.26
C GLN A 31 -13.18 11.50 -0.06
N LEU A 32 -13.42 12.82 -0.03
CA LEU A 32 -14.18 13.49 1.04
C LEU A 32 -15.64 13.01 1.12
N LYS A 33 -16.22 12.48 0.03
CA LYS A 33 -17.59 11.95 0.04
C LYS A 33 -17.68 10.69 0.90
N LEU A 34 -16.71 9.77 0.72
CA LEU A 34 -16.59 8.59 1.57
C LEU A 34 -16.28 8.99 3.01
N GLY A 35 -15.28 9.86 3.22
CA GLY A 35 -14.89 10.32 4.55
C GLY A 35 -16.07 10.90 5.35
N LYS A 36 -16.92 11.74 4.74
CA LYS A 36 -18.14 12.27 5.38
C LYS A 36 -19.14 11.16 5.72
N ASN A 37 -19.31 10.17 4.84
CA ASN A 37 -20.18 9.02 5.11
C ASN A 37 -19.66 8.20 6.31
N LEU A 38 -18.35 7.98 6.37
CA LEU A 38 -17.71 7.27 7.49
C LEU A 38 -17.88 8.02 8.81
N VAL A 39 -17.75 9.35 8.81
CA VAL A 39 -18.01 10.19 9.99
C VAL A 39 -19.41 9.99 10.54
N GLU A 40 -20.44 9.98 9.68
CA GLU A 40 -21.80 9.75 10.14
C GLU A 40 -22.00 8.33 10.70
N GLU A 41 -21.45 7.30 10.03
CA GLU A 41 -21.55 5.93 10.50
C GLU A 41 -20.81 5.71 11.84
N LEU A 42 -19.63 6.30 12.04
CA LEU A 42 -18.88 6.23 13.30
C LEU A 42 -19.63 6.91 14.45
N LYS A 43 -20.37 8.02 14.18
CA LYS A 43 -21.26 8.65 15.16
C LYS A 43 -22.46 7.77 15.50
N GLU A 44 -23.07 7.12 14.51
CA GLU A 44 -24.19 6.19 14.71
C GLU A 44 -23.81 4.98 15.55
N ILE A 45 -22.58 4.47 15.40
CA ILE A 45 -22.00 3.41 16.25
C ILE A 45 -21.77 3.91 17.70
N GLY A 46 -21.68 5.22 17.91
CA GLY A 46 -21.49 5.83 19.23
C GLY A 46 -20.02 6.07 19.60
N LEU A 47 -19.12 6.19 18.62
CA LEU A 47 -17.72 6.51 18.89
C LEU A 47 -17.53 7.95 19.35
N SER A 48 -16.45 8.17 20.08
CA SER A 48 -16.05 9.48 20.59
C SER A 48 -15.04 10.16 19.69
N GLY A 49 -14.97 11.50 19.73
CA GLY A 49 -13.97 12.29 19.01
C GLY A 49 -14.04 12.18 17.48
N VAL A 50 -15.19 11.76 16.96
CA VAL A 50 -15.38 11.59 15.51
C VAL A 50 -15.20 12.90 14.77
N SER A 51 -14.25 12.93 13.85
CA SER A 51 -13.92 14.13 13.06
C SER A 51 -13.37 13.76 11.70
N ILE A 52 -13.54 14.66 10.75
CA ILE A 52 -12.77 14.71 9.50
C ILE A 52 -12.09 16.08 9.45
N ASP A 53 -10.82 16.13 9.11
CA ASP A 53 -10.10 17.40 8.98
C ASP A 53 -10.11 17.93 7.53
N ASP A 54 -9.48 19.11 7.33
CA ASP A 54 -9.44 19.77 6.02
C ASP A 54 -8.63 18.98 4.97
N ASN A 55 -7.72 18.10 5.42
CA ASN A 55 -6.96 17.22 4.56
C ASN A 55 -7.65 15.86 4.30
N GLY A 56 -8.84 15.65 4.88
CA GLY A 56 -9.63 14.45 4.64
C GLY A 56 -9.39 13.29 5.62
N TYR A 57 -8.52 13.44 6.63
CA TYR A 57 -8.29 12.39 7.63
C TYR A 57 -9.48 12.23 8.55
N VAL A 58 -10.06 11.04 8.55
CA VAL A 58 -11.14 10.67 9.49
C VAL A 58 -10.53 10.04 10.72
N MET A 59 -10.87 10.55 11.91
CA MET A 59 -10.42 9.99 13.19
C MET A 59 -11.57 9.83 14.16
N ALA A 60 -11.52 8.76 14.96
CA ALA A 60 -12.46 8.48 16.03
C ALA A 60 -11.81 7.55 17.06
N TYR A 61 -12.45 7.37 18.22
CA TYR A 61 -12.01 6.37 19.18
C TYR A 61 -13.18 5.77 19.98
N LEU A 62 -13.01 4.51 20.39
CA LEU A 62 -13.85 3.85 21.38
C LEU A 62 -13.14 3.94 22.74
N PRO A 63 -13.76 4.58 23.76
CA PRO A 63 -13.18 4.67 25.10
C PRO A 63 -12.95 3.30 25.73
N ALA A 64 -11.92 3.16 26.56
CA ALA A 64 -11.66 1.93 27.30
C ALA A 64 -12.86 1.53 28.19
N ASN A 65 -13.12 0.23 28.29
CA ASN A 65 -14.12 -0.34 29.20
C ASN A 65 -13.48 -1.11 30.37
N ILE A 66 -12.16 -0.97 30.57
CA ILE A 66 -11.38 -1.53 31.67
C ILE A 66 -10.63 -0.42 32.42
N GLU A 67 -10.36 -0.64 33.72
CA GLU A 67 -9.57 0.29 34.55
C GLU A 67 -8.05 0.06 34.41
N LYS A 68 -7.65 -1.14 33.93
CA LYS A 68 -6.24 -1.49 33.73
C LYS A 68 -5.63 -0.59 32.64
N ASN A 69 -4.44 -0.06 32.93
CA ASN A 69 -3.70 0.72 31.94
C ASN A 69 -3.03 -0.22 30.93
N VAL A 70 -3.58 -0.29 29.75
CA VAL A 70 -3.06 -1.04 28.60
C VAL A 70 -2.75 -0.08 27.46
N PRO A 71 -1.85 -0.42 26.52
CA PRO A 71 -1.56 0.45 25.38
C PRO A 71 -2.82 0.79 24.60
N ALA A 72 -2.96 2.04 24.20
CA ALA A 72 -3.99 2.46 23.26
C ALA A 72 -3.69 1.87 21.87
N LEU A 73 -4.68 1.19 21.29
CA LEU A 73 -4.54 0.45 20.04
C LEU A 73 -5.19 1.20 18.89
N GLY A 74 -4.51 1.31 17.74
CA GLY A 74 -5.02 1.92 16.54
C GLY A 74 -5.34 0.90 15.43
N PHE A 75 -6.35 1.20 14.61
CA PHE A 75 -6.60 0.54 13.32
C PHE A 75 -6.75 1.60 12.25
N ILE A 76 -6.09 1.40 11.12
CA ILE A 76 -5.98 2.38 10.04
C ILE A 76 -6.23 1.68 8.70
N SER A 77 -6.95 2.33 7.79
CA SER A 77 -7.16 1.95 6.39
C SER A 77 -7.21 3.19 5.52
N HIS A 78 -6.93 3.06 4.22
CA HIS A 78 -7.04 4.21 3.33
C HIS A 78 -8.40 4.26 2.59
N MET A 79 -8.79 5.47 2.19
CA MET A 79 -10.08 5.72 1.54
C MET A 79 -9.99 5.78 0.03
N ASP A 80 -8.83 6.15 -0.48
CA ASP A 80 -8.65 6.30 -1.92
C ASP A 80 -8.52 4.95 -2.62
N THR A 81 -8.63 4.97 -3.93
CA THR A 81 -8.34 3.85 -4.81
C THR A 81 -7.30 4.27 -5.83
N SER A 82 -6.54 3.30 -6.31
CA SER A 82 -5.44 3.49 -7.27
C SER A 82 -5.86 4.30 -8.50
N PRO A 83 -4.99 5.22 -9.00
CA PRO A 83 -5.18 5.88 -10.28
C PRO A 83 -5.04 4.95 -11.50
N ASP A 84 -4.50 3.74 -11.33
CA ASP A 84 -4.22 2.81 -12.43
C ASP A 84 -5.46 2.36 -13.18
N MET A 85 -6.60 2.29 -12.49
CA MET A 85 -7.88 1.93 -13.10
C MET A 85 -9.05 2.68 -12.45
N SER A 86 -10.06 3.00 -13.26
CA SER A 86 -11.26 3.70 -12.77
C SER A 86 -11.95 2.95 -11.63
N GLY A 87 -12.27 3.67 -10.57
CA GLY A 87 -13.16 3.26 -9.47
C GLY A 87 -14.57 3.87 -9.58
N GLU A 88 -14.94 4.41 -10.74
CA GLU A 88 -16.25 5.02 -10.96
C GLU A 88 -17.27 3.97 -11.41
N ASN A 89 -18.45 3.97 -10.77
CA ASN A 89 -19.56 3.04 -11.07
C ASN A 89 -19.19 1.55 -10.89
N VAL A 90 -18.43 1.24 -9.85
CA VAL A 90 -18.08 -0.14 -9.50
C VAL A 90 -19.33 -0.99 -9.36
N ASN A 91 -19.34 -2.13 -10.07
CA ASN A 91 -20.45 -3.07 -10.11
C ASN A 91 -19.99 -4.47 -9.63
N PRO A 92 -20.00 -4.73 -8.31
CA PRO A 92 -19.54 -6.00 -7.77
C PRO A 92 -20.39 -7.17 -8.24
N GLN A 93 -19.74 -8.29 -8.58
CA GLN A 93 -20.37 -9.53 -8.99
C GLN A 93 -20.09 -10.63 -7.99
N PHE A 94 -21.10 -11.41 -7.63
CA PHE A 94 -20.91 -12.57 -6.77
C PHE A 94 -20.67 -13.84 -7.60
N VAL A 95 -19.63 -14.57 -7.24
CA VAL A 95 -19.34 -15.91 -7.76
C VAL A 95 -19.51 -16.87 -6.60
N GLU A 96 -20.72 -17.40 -6.48
CA GLU A 96 -21.05 -18.35 -5.41
C GLU A 96 -20.43 -19.71 -5.67
N ASN A 97 -19.86 -20.33 -4.61
CA ASN A 97 -19.29 -21.67 -4.65
C ASN A 97 -18.34 -21.86 -5.85
N TYR A 98 -17.31 -20.99 -5.97
CA TYR A 98 -16.38 -20.97 -7.09
C TYR A 98 -15.88 -22.39 -7.41
N ASP A 99 -16.04 -22.85 -8.65
CA ASP A 99 -15.80 -24.22 -9.06
C ASP A 99 -14.35 -24.50 -9.51
N GLY A 100 -13.52 -23.44 -9.65
CA GLY A 100 -12.13 -23.55 -10.12
C GLY A 100 -11.96 -23.34 -11.63
N ASN A 101 -13.01 -22.92 -12.33
CA ASN A 101 -12.97 -22.61 -13.76
C ASN A 101 -12.82 -21.09 -14.01
N ASP A 102 -12.76 -20.74 -15.30
CA ASP A 102 -12.74 -19.35 -15.74
C ASP A 102 -13.99 -18.59 -15.27
N ILE A 103 -13.80 -17.37 -14.77
CA ILE A 103 -14.86 -16.44 -14.40
C ILE A 103 -14.97 -15.39 -15.51
N VAL A 104 -16.10 -15.37 -16.22
CA VAL A 104 -16.35 -14.36 -17.26
C VAL A 104 -16.84 -13.09 -16.60
N LEU A 105 -15.98 -12.08 -16.46
CA LEU A 105 -16.29 -10.78 -15.88
C LEU A 105 -17.11 -9.93 -16.87
N ASN A 106 -16.75 -9.94 -18.16
CA ASN A 106 -17.41 -9.18 -19.19
C ASN A 106 -17.46 -9.94 -20.52
N LYS A 107 -18.65 -10.36 -20.94
CA LYS A 107 -18.81 -11.13 -22.18
C LYS A 107 -18.56 -10.28 -23.42
N ASP A 108 -19.04 -9.05 -23.44
CA ASP A 108 -18.95 -8.18 -24.61
C ASP A 108 -17.52 -7.74 -24.91
N LYS A 109 -16.72 -7.57 -23.85
CA LYS A 109 -15.29 -7.20 -23.95
C LYS A 109 -14.35 -8.40 -23.90
N ASN A 110 -14.89 -9.62 -23.78
CA ASN A 110 -14.13 -10.86 -23.61
C ASN A 110 -13.11 -10.79 -22.46
N ILE A 111 -13.53 -10.23 -21.29
CA ILE A 111 -12.71 -10.15 -20.09
C ILE A 111 -13.01 -11.35 -19.23
N VAL A 112 -11.95 -12.16 -18.98
CA VAL A 112 -12.06 -13.42 -18.25
C VAL A 112 -10.98 -13.47 -17.18
N LEU A 113 -11.37 -13.66 -15.92
CA LEU A 113 -10.47 -14.00 -14.83
C LEU A 113 -10.23 -15.51 -14.86
N SER A 114 -9.06 -15.89 -15.37
CA SER A 114 -8.72 -17.30 -15.62
C SER A 114 -7.66 -17.81 -14.66
N PRO A 115 -7.84 -19.03 -14.08
CA PRO A 115 -6.79 -19.68 -13.29
C PRO A 115 -5.51 -19.99 -14.06
N LYS A 116 -5.51 -19.88 -15.39
CA LYS A 116 -4.30 -20.03 -16.22
C LYS A 116 -3.39 -18.81 -16.08
N ASP A 117 -3.98 -17.62 -15.92
CA ASP A 117 -3.28 -16.36 -15.79
C ASP A 117 -3.07 -16.01 -14.30
N PHE A 118 -4.03 -16.40 -13.44
CA PHE A 118 -4.06 -16.12 -12.00
C PHE A 118 -4.28 -17.41 -11.21
N PRO A 119 -3.28 -18.31 -11.12
CA PRO A 119 -3.44 -19.66 -10.52
C PRO A 119 -3.76 -19.63 -9.02
N GLU A 120 -3.45 -18.53 -8.32
CA GLU A 120 -3.74 -18.35 -6.90
C GLU A 120 -5.23 -18.39 -6.57
N ILE A 121 -6.12 -18.08 -7.51
CA ILE A 121 -7.57 -18.13 -7.31
C ILE A 121 -8.06 -19.56 -6.99
N LEU A 122 -7.33 -20.59 -7.42
CA LEU A 122 -7.71 -22.00 -7.22
C LEU A 122 -7.78 -22.39 -5.73
N LYS A 123 -7.06 -21.70 -4.84
CA LYS A 123 -7.13 -21.92 -3.38
C LYS A 123 -8.50 -21.59 -2.79
N TYR A 124 -9.31 -20.81 -3.52
CA TYR A 124 -10.64 -20.39 -3.11
C TYR A 124 -11.77 -21.23 -3.71
N LYS A 125 -11.45 -22.40 -4.29
CA LYS A 125 -12.47 -23.32 -4.78
C LYS A 125 -13.45 -23.71 -3.66
N GLY A 126 -14.75 -23.62 -3.97
CA GLY A 126 -15.84 -23.84 -3.00
C GLY A 126 -16.18 -22.63 -2.13
N LYS A 127 -15.54 -21.49 -2.33
CA LYS A 127 -15.82 -20.23 -1.62
C LYS A 127 -16.62 -19.27 -2.49
N THR A 128 -17.27 -18.32 -1.85
CA THR A 128 -17.93 -17.20 -2.54
C THR A 128 -16.92 -16.08 -2.72
N LEU A 129 -16.81 -15.58 -3.94
CA LEU A 129 -15.94 -14.46 -4.31
C LEU A 129 -16.80 -13.27 -4.70
N ILE A 130 -16.30 -12.07 -4.43
CA ILE A 130 -16.80 -10.82 -5.02
C ILE A 130 -15.75 -10.36 -6.02
N THR A 131 -16.18 -10.12 -7.27
CA THR A 131 -15.32 -9.66 -8.37
C THR A 131 -15.83 -8.34 -8.93
N THR A 132 -15.06 -7.70 -9.81
CA THR A 132 -15.57 -6.63 -10.67
C THR A 132 -16.38 -7.21 -11.82
N ASP A 133 -17.02 -6.31 -12.60
CA ASP A 133 -17.63 -6.65 -13.90
C ASP A 133 -16.64 -6.47 -15.07
N GLY A 134 -15.34 -6.30 -14.81
CA GLY A 134 -14.29 -6.10 -15.79
C GLY A 134 -14.21 -4.69 -16.39
N ASN A 135 -15.02 -3.74 -15.95
CA ASN A 135 -14.97 -2.35 -16.43
C ASN A 135 -14.17 -1.43 -15.52
N THR A 136 -14.07 -1.76 -14.23
CA THR A 136 -13.42 -0.99 -13.19
C THR A 136 -12.54 -1.90 -12.34
N LEU A 137 -11.73 -1.32 -11.44
CA LEU A 137 -11.26 -2.06 -10.27
C LEU A 137 -12.45 -2.40 -9.35
N LEU A 138 -12.25 -3.23 -8.32
CA LEU A 138 -13.26 -3.54 -7.31
C LEU A 138 -13.23 -2.53 -6.15
N GLY A 139 -12.02 -2.10 -5.75
CA GLY A 139 -11.77 -1.24 -4.60
C GLY A 139 -11.75 -2.02 -3.28
N ALA A 140 -11.39 -3.30 -3.31
CA ALA A 140 -11.10 -4.05 -2.09
C ALA A 140 -9.89 -3.45 -1.37
N ASP A 141 -8.95 -2.94 -2.12
CA ASP A 141 -7.87 -2.08 -1.70
C ASP A 141 -8.35 -0.61 -1.70
N ASP A 142 -8.61 0.07 -0.54
CA ASP A 142 -8.64 -0.58 0.78
C ASP A 142 -10.02 -0.42 1.48
N LYS A 143 -11.11 -0.40 0.69
CA LYS A 143 -12.46 -0.29 1.26
C LYS A 143 -12.89 -1.58 1.98
N ALA A 144 -12.19 -2.70 1.75
CA ALA A 144 -12.38 -3.91 2.55
C ALA A 144 -11.89 -3.68 3.98
N GLY A 145 -10.67 -3.16 4.15
CA GLY A 145 -10.13 -2.83 5.47
C GLY A 145 -10.99 -1.83 6.23
N ILE A 146 -11.52 -0.79 5.55
CA ILE A 146 -12.50 0.12 6.17
C ILE A 146 -13.72 -0.64 6.68
N ALA A 147 -14.31 -1.53 5.87
CA ALA A 147 -15.49 -2.31 6.23
C ALA A 147 -15.21 -3.26 7.40
N GLU A 148 -14.04 -3.88 7.41
CA GLU A 148 -13.57 -4.80 8.44
C GLU A 148 -13.36 -4.09 9.78
N ILE A 149 -12.66 -2.95 9.78
CA ILE A 149 -12.45 -2.13 10.98
C ILE A 149 -13.80 -1.69 11.56
N ILE A 150 -14.67 -1.09 10.75
CA ILE A 150 -15.95 -0.57 11.23
C ILE A 150 -16.84 -1.69 11.73
N THR A 151 -16.84 -2.86 11.08
CA THR A 151 -17.62 -4.02 11.52
C THR A 151 -17.13 -4.55 12.86
N ALA A 152 -15.80 -4.70 13.03
CA ALA A 152 -15.20 -5.15 14.27
C ALA A 152 -15.53 -4.19 15.43
N ILE A 153 -15.38 -2.89 15.21
CA ILE A 153 -15.66 -1.86 16.23
C ILE A 153 -17.15 -1.78 16.55
N SER A 154 -18.02 -1.86 15.57
CA SER A 154 -19.47 -1.96 15.78
C SER A 154 -19.84 -3.19 16.60
N TYR A 155 -19.20 -4.32 16.35
CA TYR A 155 -19.39 -5.53 17.12
C TYR A 155 -18.94 -5.35 18.57
N ILE A 156 -17.71 -4.86 18.81
CA ILE A 156 -17.17 -4.61 20.15
C ILE A 156 -18.03 -3.63 20.94
N SER A 157 -18.53 -2.56 20.29
CA SER A 157 -19.37 -1.56 20.96
C SER A 157 -20.70 -2.12 21.44
N LYS A 158 -21.24 -3.14 20.77
CA LYS A 158 -22.49 -3.84 21.13
C LYS A 158 -22.29 -4.96 22.16
N HIS A 159 -21.03 -5.35 22.44
CA HIS A 159 -20.65 -6.47 23.32
C HIS A 159 -19.75 -5.98 24.47
N PRO A 160 -20.30 -5.34 25.51
CA PRO A 160 -19.53 -4.76 26.61
C PRO A 160 -18.79 -5.80 27.46
N GLU A 161 -19.09 -7.08 27.30
CA GLU A 161 -18.33 -8.20 27.88
C GLU A 161 -16.93 -8.32 27.27
N ILE A 162 -16.73 -7.89 26.01
CA ILE A 162 -15.40 -7.82 25.37
C ILE A 162 -14.62 -6.69 26.05
N LYS A 163 -13.56 -7.07 26.76
CA LYS A 163 -12.72 -6.11 27.49
C LYS A 163 -11.70 -5.50 26.54
N HIS A 164 -11.54 -4.17 26.65
CA HIS A 164 -10.60 -3.44 25.79
C HIS A 164 -10.10 -2.14 26.43
N GLY A 165 -8.87 -1.77 26.08
CA GLY A 165 -8.33 -0.43 26.30
C GLY A 165 -8.96 0.58 25.32
N LYS A 166 -8.37 1.77 25.21
CA LYS A 166 -8.75 2.74 24.18
C LYS A 166 -8.44 2.19 22.80
N ILE A 167 -9.42 2.24 21.89
CA ILE A 167 -9.25 1.85 20.49
C ILE A 167 -9.41 3.09 19.61
N CYS A 168 -8.38 3.41 18.82
CA CYS A 168 -8.36 4.54 17.89
C CYS A 168 -8.60 4.04 16.47
N ILE A 169 -9.38 4.77 15.69
CA ILE A 169 -9.68 4.47 14.30
C ILE A 169 -9.26 5.64 13.43
N GLY A 170 -8.55 5.37 12.36
CA GLY A 170 -8.10 6.36 11.39
C GLY A 170 -8.38 5.91 9.96
N PHE A 171 -8.87 6.82 9.11
CA PHE A 171 -8.94 6.58 7.68
C PHE A 171 -8.19 7.68 6.96
N THR A 172 -7.24 7.28 6.10
CA THR A 172 -6.30 8.15 5.40
C THR A 172 -6.74 8.40 3.96
N PRO A 173 -6.50 9.59 3.40
CA PRO A 173 -6.55 9.82 1.97
C PRO A 173 -5.20 9.51 1.31
N ASP A 174 -5.15 9.40 -0.02
CA ASP A 174 -3.94 9.48 -0.85
C ASP A 174 -2.83 8.46 -0.53
N GLU A 175 -3.16 7.28 0.01
CA GLU A 175 -2.18 6.20 0.22
C GLU A 175 -1.59 5.74 -1.11
N GLU A 176 -2.43 5.50 -2.09
CA GLU A 176 -2.10 4.96 -3.42
C GLU A 176 -1.16 5.85 -4.26
N VAL A 177 -1.03 7.10 -3.87
CA VAL A 177 -0.05 8.04 -4.43
C VAL A 177 1.09 8.35 -3.44
N GLY A 178 1.23 7.54 -2.39
CA GLY A 178 2.32 7.60 -1.41
C GLY A 178 2.26 8.79 -0.46
N ARG A 179 1.10 9.41 -0.25
CA ARG A 179 0.91 10.61 0.57
C ARG A 179 0.00 10.39 1.79
N GLY A 180 -0.48 9.17 2.01
CA GLY A 180 -1.44 8.87 3.07
C GLY A 180 -1.02 9.27 4.47
N ALA A 181 0.26 9.25 4.79
CA ALA A 181 0.77 9.65 6.10
C ALA A 181 1.24 11.12 6.17
N ASP A 182 1.19 11.92 5.08
CA ASP A 182 1.83 13.24 5.01
C ASP A 182 1.36 14.22 6.09
N TYR A 183 0.06 14.24 6.38
CA TYR A 183 -0.56 15.13 7.36
C TYR A 183 -1.24 14.37 8.50
N PHE A 184 -0.95 13.07 8.65
CA PHE A 184 -1.51 12.27 9.73
C PHE A 184 -1.02 12.76 11.09
N ASP A 185 -1.92 13.26 11.92
CA ASP A 185 -1.59 13.72 13.28
C ASP A 185 -1.57 12.55 14.27
N VAL A 186 -0.39 11.93 14.43
CA VAL A 186 -0.16 10.81 15.36
C VAL A 186 -0.55 11.17 16.80
N LYS A 187 -0.34 12.42 17.22
CA LYS A 187 -0.68 12.86 18.60
C LYS A 187 -2.18 12.98 18.79
N LYS A 188 -2.90 13.53 17.81
CA LYS A 188 -4.36 13.62 17.80
C LYS A 188 -4.98 12.21 17.73
N PHE A 189 -4.42 11.32 16.90
CA PHE A 189 -4.85 9.94 16.80
C PHE A 189 -4.75 9.23 18.16
N GLY A 190 -3.65 9.39 18.88
CA GLY A 190 -3.50 9.05 20.29
C GLY A 190 -3.51 7.55 20.59
N ALA A 191 -2.99 6.74 19.66
CA ALA A 191 -2.66 5.34 19.88
C ALA A 191 -1.15 5.21 20.18
N ASP A 192 -0.78 4.19 20.96
CA ASP A 192 0.61 3.84 21.26
C ASP A 192 1.22 2.96 20.15
N VAL A 193 0.38 2.12 19.56
CA VAL A 193 0.68 1.23 18.44
C VAL A 193 -0.56 1.10 17.56
N ALA A 194 -0.39 0.73 16.30
CA ALA A 194 -1.51 0.54 15.39
C ALA A 194 -1.30 -0.66 14.47
N TYR A 195 -2.32 -0.99 13.71
CA TYR A 195 -2.26 -1.87 12.54
C TYR A 195 -2.91 -1.15 11.36
N THR A 196 -2.27 -1.16 10.20
CA THR A 196 -2.99 -0.97 8.95
C THR A 196 -3.73 -2.26 8.60
N VAL A 197 -4.98 -2.15 8.14
CA VAL A 197 -5.76 -3.28 7.61
C VAL A 197 -5.86 -3.05 6.12
N ASP A 198 -4.74 -3.34 5.43
CA ASP A 198 -4.43 -2.94 4.06
C ASP A 198 -3.53 -3.98 3.37
N GLY A 199 -3.44 -5.17 3.96
CA GLY A 199 -2.69 -6.28 3.40
C GLY A 199 -3.49 -7.02 2.34
N GLY A 200 -2.78 -7.83 1.54
CA GLY A 200 -3.36 -8.57 0.44
C GLY A 200 -4.06 -9.85 0.89
N ASP A 201 -3.48 -10.93 0.46
CA ASP A 201 -4.05 -12.27 0.52
C ASP A 201 -4.36 -12.76 1.95
N PHE A 202 -5.38 -13.60 2.03
CA PHE A 202 -5.85 -14.18 3.29
C PHE A 202 -4.72 -14.77 4.16
N GLY A 203 -4.57 -14.23 5.36
CA GLY A 203 -3.58 -14.65 6.35
C GLY A 203 -2.26 -13.88 6.30
N GLU A 204 -2.08 -12.91 5.44
CA GLU A 204 -0.86 -12.10 5.41
C GLU A 204 -0.72 -11.23 6.66
N LEU A 205 0.50 -11.23 7.22
CA LEU A 205 0.94 -10.38 8.32
C LEU A 205 2.29 -9.81 7.94
N GLU A 206 2.37 -8.50 7.78
CA GLU A 206 3.52 -7.83 7.20
C GLU A 206 4.05 -6.78 8.15
N TYR A 207 5.34 -6.82 8.43
CA TYR A 207 6.04 -5.86 9.29
C TYR A 207 7.43 -5.50 8.74
N GLU A 208 7.66 -5.86 7.49
CA GLU A 208 8.84 -5.48 6.71
C GLU A 208 8.41 -4.94 5.34
N ASN A 209 9.07 -3.89 4.89
CA ASN A 209 8.89 -3.32 3.57
C ASN A 209 10.24 -2.88 2.99
N PHE A 210 10.29 -2.52 1.72
CA PHE A 210 11.50 -1.96 1.15
C PHE A 210 11.93 -0.64 1.82
N ASN A 211 13.26 -0.38 1.85
CA ASN A 211 13.78 0.98 1.82
C ASN A 211 13.68 1.47 0.38
N ALA A 212 13.32 2.71 0.17
CA ALA A 212 13.00 3.26 -1.14
C ALA A 212 13.65 4.61 -1.41
N ALA A 213 14.20 4.77 -2.60
CA ALA A 213 14.64 6.05 -3.11
C ALA A 213 14.26 6.20 -4.59
N SER A 214 14.13 7.44 -5.05
CA SER A 214 14.12 7.82 -6.45
C SER A 214 15.47 8.39 -6.84
N ALA A 215 15.90 8.16 -8.09
CA ALA A 215 17.08 8.79 -8.64
C ALA A 215 16.72 9.45 -9.98
N LYS A 216 16.98 10.75 -10.08
CA LYS A 216 16.84 11.52 -11.32
C LYS A 216 18.22 11.78 -11.89
N ILE A 217 18.45 11.38 -13.12
CA ILE A 217 19.71 11.53 -13.82
C ILE A 217 19.49 12.42 -15.03
N THR A 218 20.29 13.49 -15.14
CA THR A 218 20.33 14.35 -16.32
C THR A 218 21.69 14.23 -16.98
N VAL A 219 21.70 13.90 -18.24
CA VAL A 219 22.92 13.77 -19.05
C VAL A 219 22.96 14.89 -20.07
N HIS A 220 23.99 15.73 -20.00
CA HIS A 220 24.21 16.84 -20.89
C HIS A 220 25.08 16.46 -22.09
N GLY A 221 24.59 16.73 -23.27
CA GLY A 221 25.31 16.50 -24.53
C GLY A 221 25.87 17.80 -25.13
N ARG A 222 26.33 17.67 -26.34
CA ARG A 222 26.71 18.81 -27.20
C ARG A 222 26.43 18.43 -28.64
N ASN A 223 25.43 19.06 -29.24
CA ASN A 223 25.06 18.80 -30.61
C ASN A 223 25.93 19.62 -31.57
N VAL A 224 26.27 19.01 -32.72
CA VAL A 224 26.84 19.66 -33.88
C VAL A 224 26.34 18.92 -35.15
N HIS A 225 26.52 19.49 -36.33
CA HIS A 225 26.13 18.83 -37.56
C HIS A 225 26.83 17.45 -37.70
N PRO A 226 26.11 16.34 -37.93
CA PRO A 226 26.68 14.99 -37.92
C PRO A 226 27.87 14.80 -38.86
N GLY A 227 27.85 15.47 -40.02
CA GLY A 227 28.95 15.41 -41.00
C GLY A 227 30.28 16.02 -40.53
N SER A 228 30.26 16.80 -39.42
CA SER A 228 31.45 17.45 -38.82
C SER A 228 31.59 17.14 -37.33
N ALA A 229 30.98 16.06 -36.89
CA ALA A 229 30.81 15.73 -35.45
C ALA A 229 32.04 15.11 -34.81
N LYS A 230 33.01 14.62 -35.56
CA LYS A 230 34.21 13.96 -35.04
C LYS A 230 34.93 14.87 -34.04
N ASP A 231 35.20 14.34 -32.82
CA ASP A 231 35.86 15.00 -31.70
C ASP A 231 35.15 16.26 -31.17
N LYS A 232 33.89 16.49 -31.63
CA LYS A 232 33.07 17.66 -31.21
C LYS A 232 31.76 17.28 -30.59
N MET A 233 31.00 16.38 -31.19
CA MET A 233 29.69 15.94 -30.69
C MET A 233 29.85 15.10 -29.42
N ILE A 234 28.96 15.35 -28.48
CA ILE A 234 28.72 14.46 -27.32
C ILE A 234 27.22 14.14 -27.37
N ASN A 235 26.90 12.92 -27.76
CA ASN A 235 25.51 12.50 -27.79
C ASN A 235 25.08 12.05 -26.40
N SER A 236 24.18 12.81 -25.75
CA SER A 236 23.74 12.50 -24.41
C SER A 236 23.03 11.14 -24.30
N ILE A 237 22.34 10.68 -25.36
CA ILE A 237 21.72 9.34 -25.39
C ILE A 237 22.77 8.24 -25.27
N SER A 238 23.91 8.38 -26.01
CA SER A 238 24.98 7.40 -25.93
C SER A 238 25.68 7.40 -24.57
N VAL A 239 25.85 8.57 -23.95
CA VAL A 239 26.40 8.69 -22.59
C VAL A 239 25.43 8.11 -21.56
N ALA A 240 24.13 8.33 -21.71
CA ALA A 240 23.10 7.75 -20.85
C ALA A 240 23.10 6.21 -20.96
N GLU A 241 23.29 5.68 -22.16
CA GLU A 241 23.39 4.22 -22.37
C GLU A 241 24.65 3.65 -21.68
N GLU A 242 25.80 4.36 -21.73
CA GLU A 242 26.98 3.97 -20.95
C GLU A 242 26.72 3.95 -19.45
N PHE A 243 26.01 4.95 -18.93
CA PHE A 243 25.60 5.00 -17.51
C PHE A 243 24.73 3.79 -17.16
N MET A 244 23.72 3.50 -17.96
CA MET A 244 22.81 2.37 -17.73
C MET A 244 23.55 1.03 -17.70
N ARG A 245 24.60 0.86 -18.51
CA ARG A 245 25.43 -0.37 -18.51
C ARG A 245 26.24 -0.58 -17.25
N LEU A 246 26.46 0.45 -16.45
CA LEU A 246 27.12 0.35 -15.14
C LEU A 246 26.18 -0.11 -14.02
N ILE A 247 24.86 -0.05 -14.26
CA ILE A 247 23.86 -0.54 -13.32
C ILE A 247 23.62 -2.03 -13.57
N PRO A 248 23.68 -2.91 -12.54
CA PRO A 248 23.53 -4.35 -12.70
C PRO A 248 22.15 -4.72 -13.27
N LYS A 249 22.14 -5.26 -14.50
CA LYS A 249 20.88 -5.62 -15.18
C LYS A 249 20.13 -6.74 -14.47
N GLU A 250 20.86 -7.67 -13.86
CA GLU A 250 20.28 -8.79 -13.08
C GLU A 250 19.57 -8.34 -11.80
N GLN A 251 19.71 -7.07 -11.41
CA GLN A 251 19.01 -6.46 -10.30
C GLN A 251 17.84 -5.57 -10.78
N ALA A 252 17.24 -5.86 -11.93
CA ALA A 252 15.99 -5.24 -12.34
C ALA A 252 14.80 -6.04 -11.79
N PRO A 253 13.59 -5.43 -11.65
CA PRO A 253 12.42 -6.09 -11.07
C PRO A 253 12.05 -7.42 -11.72
N GLU A 254 12.22 -7.53 -13.03
CA GLU A 254 11.93 -8.74 -13.82
C GLU A 254 12.88 -9.91 -13.52
N TYR A 255 13.92 -9.71 -12.72
CA TYR A 255 14.91 -10.73 -12.33
C TYR A 255 15.01 -10.92 -10.82
N THR A 256 14.17 -10.25 -10.02
CA THR A 256 14.28 -10.25 -8.56
C THR A 256 12.99 -10.68 -7.88
N GLU A 257 13.11 -11.44 -6.78
CA GLU A 257 12.00 -11.92 -5.97
C GLU A 257 12.31 -11.90 -4.47
N GLY A 258 11.32 -12.19 -3.64
CA GLY A 258 11.47 -12.30 -2.18
C GLY A 258 12.15 -11.07 -1.58
N TYR A 259 13.30 -11.27 -0.93
CA TYR A 259 14.10 -10.23 -0.27
C TYR A 259 15.14 -9.53 -1.17
N GLU A 260 15.14 -9.83 -2.46
CA GLU A 260 16.07 -9.20 -3.40
C GLU A 260 15.63 -7.79 -3.75
N GLY A 261 16.56 -6.85 -3.60
CA GLY A 261 16.35 -5.46 -3.98
C GLY A 261 16.65 -5.22 -5.47
N PHE A 262 16.19 -4.08 -5.99
CA PHE A 262 16.32 -3.78 -7.41
C PHE A 262 16.62 -2.31 -7.71
N TYR A 263 17.07 -2.07 -8.97
CA TYR A 263 17.02 -0.80 -9.67
C TYR A 263 15.98 -0.93 -10.79
N HIS A 264 15.04 -0.02 -10.86
CA HIS A 264 14.06 -0.01 -11.94
C HIS A 264 14.07 1.34 -12.65
N ILE A 265 14.37 1.34 -13.94
CA ILE A 265 14.22 2.52 -14.78
C ILE A 265 12.74 2.68 -15.14
N VAL A 266 12.16 3.81 -14.75
CA VAL A 266 10.72 4.10 -14.95
C VAL A 266 10.47 5.08 -16.08
N ASP A 267 11.47 5.92 -16.42
CA ASP A 267 11.35 6.88 -17.51
C ASP A 267 12.71 7.11 -18.18
N PHE A 268 12.68 7.31 -19.50
CA PHE A 268 13.83 7.63 -20.33
C PHE A 268 13.39 8.55 -21.47
N GLN A 269 13.85 9.79 -21.45
CA GLN A 269 13.58 10.77 -22.50
C GLN A 269 14.88 11.43 -22.93
N GLY A 270 15.17 11.45 -24.23
CA GLY A 270 16.45 11.97 -24.68
C GLY A 270 16.52 12.53 -26.10
N SER A 271 17.48 13.44 -26.27
CA SER A 271 17.94 13.99 -27.54
C SER A 271 19.47 13.99 -27.56
N VAL A 272 20.11 14.52 -28.60
CA VAL A 272 21.58 14.69 -28.62
C VAL A 272 22.06 15.65 -27.55
N GLU A 273 21.27 16.69 -27.22
CA GLU A 273 21.65 17.75 -26.28
C GLU A 273 21.43 17.36 -24.83
N GLU A 274 20.33 16.65 -24.52
CA GLU A 274 19.95 16.29 -23.15
C GLU A 274 19.19 14.97 -23.11
N THR A 275 19.53 14.14 -22.14
CA THR A 275 18.80 12.91 -21.81
C THR A 275 18.49 12.86 -20.33
N LYS A 276 17.24 12.55 -19.99
CA LYS A 276 16.77 12.36 -18.62
C LYS A 276 16.38 10.93 -18.39
N LEU A 277 16.77 10.39 -17.24
CA LEU A 277 16.39 9.07 -16.78
C LEU A 277 15.82 9.20 -15.37
N GLN A 278 14.83 8.39 -15.09
CA GLN A 278 14.31 8.25 -13.73
C GLN A 278 14.37 6.79 -13.31
N TYR A 279 14.94 6.57 -12.11
CA TYR A 279 15.02 5.26 -11.47
C TYR A 279 14.31 5.28 -10.13
N ILE A 280 13.78 4.12 -9.75
CA ILE A 280 13.47 3.79 -8.37
C ILE A 280 14.45 2.73 -7.88
N ILE A 281 14.87 2.87 -6.61
CA ILE A 281 15.83 2.00 -5.93
C ILE A 281 15.12 1.37 -4.76
N ARG A 282 15.21 0.05 -4.61
CA ARG A 282 14.54 -0.71 -3.55
C ARG A 282 15.50 -1.74 -2.97
N ASP A 283 15.54 -1.86 -1.64
CA ASP A 283 16.18 -2.98 -0.93
C ASP A 283 15.65 -3.09 0.50
N PHE A 284 15.47 -4.31 1.00
CA PHE A 284 15.07 -4.53 2.41
C PHE A 284 16.18 -4.21 3.39
N SER A 285 17.43 -4.50 3.01
CA SER A 285 18.61 -4.20 3.83
C SER A 285 19.01 -2.74 3.67
N LYS A 286 19.06 -1.99 4.78
CA LYS A 286 19.53 -0.59 4.79
C LYS A 286 20.95 -0.46 4.21
N ASN A 287 21.85 -1.39 4.57
CA ASN A 287 23.22 -1.37 4.04
C ASN A 287 23.27 -1.57 2.52
N LYS A 288 22.56 -2.59 2.00
CA LYS A 288 22.48 -2.83 0.56
C LYS A 288 21.78 -1.68 -0.18
N PHE A 289 20.79 -1.07 0.45
CA PHE A 289 20.12 0.12 -0.08
C PHE A 289 21.08 1.30 -0.24
N GLU A 290 21.90 1.57 0.80
CA GLU A 290 22.95 2.61 0.72
C GLU A 290 24.02 2.25 -0.33
N ASP A 291 24.43 0.97 -0.41
CA ASP A 291 25.36 0.50 -1.44
C ASP A 291 24.79 0.71 -2.85
N LYS A 292 23.50 0.48 -3.05
CA LYS A 292 22.82 0.73 -4.34
C LYS A 292 22.84 2.20 -4.72
N LYS A 293 22.51 3.11 -3.79
CA LYS A 293 22.60 4.57 -4.03
C LYS A 293 24.01 4.99 -4.36
N LYS A 294 24.98 4.47 -3.59
CA LYS A 294 26.42 4.75 -3.80
C LYS A 294 26.87 4.30 -5.18
N LEU A 295 26.50 3.11 -5.63
CA LEU A 295 26.85 2.61 -6.96
C LEU A 295 26.39 3.56 -8.06
N MET A 296 25.17 4.10 -7.99
CA MET A 296 24.67 5.06 -8.99
C MET A 296 25.47 6.38 -8.98
N LEU A 297 25.85 6.87 -7.78
CA LEU A 297 26.71 8.05 -7.65
C LEU A 297 28.12 7.80 -8.21
N ASP A 298 28.68 6.64 -7.93
CA ASP A 298 30.01 6.24 -8.43
C ASP A 298 29.98 6.06 -9.97
N ALA A 299 28.87 5.54 -10.53
CA ALA A 299 28.69 5.43 -11.98
C ALA A 299 28.66 6.81 -12.65
N ALA A 300 27.89 7.76 -12.11
CA ALA A 300 27.89 9.14 -12.60
C ALA A 300 29.27 9.79 -12.55
N LYS A 301 29.97 9.62 -11.43
CA LYS A 301 31.34 10.10 -11.24
C LYS A 301 32.29 9.50 -12.26
N PHE A 302 32.24 8.18 -12.46
CA PHE A 302 33.07 7.48 -13.44
C PHE A 302 32.89 8.02 -14.87
N ILE A 303 31.64 8.23 -15.30
CA ILE A 303 31.34 8.82 -16.62
C ILE A 303 31.92 10.23 -16.72
N ASN A 304 31.75 11.06 -15.71
CA ASN A 304 32.26 12.43 -15.69
C ASN A 304 33.79 12.46 -15.75
N GLU A 305 34.49 11.60 -15.03
CA GLU A 305 35.96 11.45 -15.09
C GLU A 305 36.43 10.97 -16.47
N LYS A 306 35.75 9.95 -17.04
CA LYS A 306 36.06 9.44 -18.38
C LYS A 306 35.99 10.51 -19.48
N TYR A 307 35.00 11.37 -19.41
CA TYR A 307 34.82 12.45 -20.40
C TYR A 307 35.56 13.74 -20.03
N GLY A 308 36.18 13.82 -18.84
CA GLY A 308 36.92 14.99 -18.34
C GLY A 308 36.04 16.22 -18.14
N ARG A 309 34.75 16.05 -17.91
CA ARG A 309 33.74 17.09 -17.71
C ARG A 309 32.51 16.57 -17.02
N ASN A 310 31.75 17.47 -16.39
CA ASN A 310 30.48 17.16 -15.72
C ASN A 310 29.35 17.00 -16.76
N LEU A 311 29.12 15.79 -17.25
CA LEU A 311 28.07 15.44 -18.19
C LEU A 311 26.85 14.82 -17.52
N VAL A 312 27.07 14.09 -16.43
CA VAL A 312 26.02 13.35 -15.71
C VAL A 312 25.80 14.01 -14.35
N GLU A 313 24.61 14.54 -14.18
CA GLU A 313 24.09 15.02 -12.90
C GLU A 313 23.12 13.98 -12.35
N ILE A 314 23.21 13.69 -11.07
CA ILE A 314 22.33 12.73 -10.39
C ILE A 314 21.81 13.31 -9.09
N GLU A 315 20.51 13.25 -8.89
CA GLU A 315 19.83 13.57 -7.64
C GLU A 315 19.15 12.31 -7.11
N ILE A 316 19.49 11.91 -5.88
CA ILE A 316 18.87 10.76 -5.21
C ILE A 316 18.08 11.29 -4.01
N LYS A 317 16.80 10.89 -3.92
CA LYS A 317 15.91 11.30 -2.83
C LYS A 317 15.30 10.05 -2.18
N ASP A 318 15.54 9.89 -0.88
CA ASP A 318 14.90 8.84 -0.09
C ASP A 318 13.40 9.13 0.04
N GLN A 319 12.58 8.07 -0.04
CA GLN A 319 11.13 8.16 0.00
C GLN A 319 10.57 7.60 1.32
N TYR A 320 10.95 6.38 1.68
CA TYR A 320 10.57 5.71 2.92
C TYR A 320 11.60 4.64 3.29
N TYR A 321 11.50 4.14 4.52
CA TYR A 321 12.40 3.12 5.05
C TYR A 321 11.65 1.87 5.51
N ASN A 322 12.36 0.77 5.70
CA ASN A 322 11.82 -0.49 6.20
C ASN A 322 11.33 -0.31 7.64
N MET A 323 10.02 -0.51 7.86
CA MET A 323 9.38 -0.35 9.17
C MET A 323 9.87 -1.36 10.21
N LYS A 324 10.46 -2.47 9.78
CA LYS A 324 11.02 -3.47 10.68
C LYS A 324 11.93 -2.87 11.76
N GLU A 325 12.73 -1.85 11.43
CA GLU A 325 13.59 -1.15 12.38
C GLU A 325 12.80 -0.63 13.59
N LYS A 326 11.56 -0.15 13.37
CA LYS A 326 10.68 0.40 14.40
C LYS A 326 9.80 -0.66 15.07
N ILE A 327 9.37 -1.64 14.29
CA ILE A 327 8.54 -2.74 14.81
C ILE A 327 9.33 -3.67 15.73
N ASP A 328 10.61 -3.91 15.45
CA ASP A 328 11.46 -4.76 16.30
C ASP A 328 11.62 -4.21 17.74
N GLU A 329 11.50 -2.89 17.92
CA GLU A 329 11.52 -2.25 19.25
C GLU A 329 10.25 -2.61 20.09
N VAL A 330 9.16 -2.97 19.41
CA VAL A 330 7.86 -3.32 20.01
C VAL A 330 7.31 -4.63 19.43
N LYS A 331 8.15 -5.62 19.27
CA LYS A 331 7.86 -6.90 18.60
C LYS A 331 6.57 -7.57 19.05
N TYR A 332 6.13 -7.31 20.29
CA TYR A 332 4.88 -7.84 20.83
C TYR A 332 3.64 -7.51 19.96
N VAL A 333 3.71 -6.41 19.18
CA VAL A 333 2.62 -6.02 18.26
C VAL A 333 2.41 -7.12 17.21
N VAL A 334 3.50 -7.60 16.61
CA VAL A 334 3.47 -8.71 15.66
C VAL A 334 3.06 -10.02 16.33
N ASP A 335 3.62 -10.30 17.52
CA ASP A 335 3.35 -11.55 18.24
C ASP A 335 1.88 -11.67 18.66
N ILE A 336 1.24 -10.55 19.06
CA ILE A 336 -0.20 -10.50 19.36
C ILE A 336 -1.04 -10.75 18.10
N ALA A 337 -0.73 -10.09 16.99
CA ALA A 337 -1.44 -10.30 15.73
C ALA A 337 -1.30 -11.77 15.26
N TYR A 338 -0.09 -12.32 15.31
CA TYR A 338 0.18 -13.71 14.99
C TYR A 338 -0.66 -14.66 15.84
N LYS A 339 -0.66 -14.48 17.16
CA LYS A 339 -1.46 -15.26 18.10
C LYS A 339 -2.97 -15.10 17.85
N ALA A 340 -3.44 -13.87 17.60
CA ALA A 340 -4.85 -13.62 17.31
C ALA A 340 -5.31 -14.38 16.07
N MET A 341 -4.50 -14.38 15.01
CA MET A 341 -4.78 -15.14 13.78
C MET A 341 -4.90 -16.64 14.07
N GLU A 342 -3.94 -17.23 14.81
CA GLU A 342 -3.99 -18.66 15.17
C GLU A 342 -5.24 -19.00 16.00
N GLU A 343 -5.63 -18.15 16.97
CA GLU A 343 -6.79 -18.39 17.84
C GLU A 343 -8.14 -18.34 17.08
N VAL A 344 -8.20 -17.65 15.93
CA VAL A 344 -9.38 -17.63 15.05
C VAL A 344 -9.22 -18.54 13.83
N GLU A 345 -8.30 -19.50 13.89
CA GLU A 345 -8.05 -20.51 12.85
C GLU A 345 -7.59 -19.92 11.50
N VAL A 346 -6.93 -18.77 11.52
CA VAL A 346 -6.24 -18.18 10.38
C VAL A 346 -4.75 -18.51 10.50
N LYS A 347 -4.20 -19.18 9.49
CA LYS A 347 -2.76 -19.47 9.44
C LYS A 347 -2.00 -18.20 9.07
N PRO A 348 -1.13 -17.65 9.95
CA PRO A 348 -0.35 -16.47 9.61
C PRO A 348 0.65 -16.74 8.48
N LEU A 349 0.67 -15.86 7.49
CA LEU A 349 1.63 -15.84 6.39
C LEU A 349 2.49 -14.57 6.52
N VAL A 350 3.59 -14.70 7.24
CA VAL A 350 4.52 -13.58 7.41
C VAL A 350 5.31 -13.38 6.12
N ARG A 351 5.11 -12.23 5.48
CA ARG A 351 5.77 -11.86 4.22
C ARG A 351 6.25 -10.41 4.26
N PRO A 352 7.32 -10.07 3.52
CA PRO A 352 7.73 -8.69 3.36
C PRO A 352 6.95 -8.02 2.22
N ILE A 353 6.60 -6.74 2.39
CA ILE A 353 5.99 -5.91 1.35
C ILE A 353 7.08 -5.47 0.37
N ARG A 354 6.94 -5.81 -0.91
CA ARG A 354 7.86 -5.35 -1.97
C ARG A 354 7.50 -3.95 -2.49
N GLY A 355 7.01 -3.10 -1.64
CA GLY A 355 6.57 -1.74 -1.88
C GLY A 355 6.68 -0.88 -0.64
N GLY A 356 5.87 0.16 -0.56
CA GLY A 356 5.63 1.00 0.61
C GLY A 356 4.23 0.75 1.16
N THR A 357 3.93 1.35 2.31
CA THR A 357 2.61 1.37 2.93
C THR A 357 2.57 2.55 3.91
N ASP A 358 1.41 3.06 4.23
CA ASP A 358 1.22 4.06 5.28
C ASP A 358 1.83 3.60 6.61
N GLY A 359 1.72 2.31 6.94
CA GLY A 359 2.32 1.71 8.14
C GLY A 359 3.83 1.91 8.25
N ALA A 360 4.54 1.89 7.12
CA ALA A 360 5.98 2.16 7.10
C ALA A 360 6.27 3.60 7.54
N ARG A 361 5.56 4.58 6.99
CA ARG A 361 5.76 6.01 7.31
C ARG A 361 5.31 6.32 8.74
N LEU A 362 4.14 5.83 9.15
CA LEU A 362 3.60 5.99 10.51
C LEU A 362 4.56 5.43 11.56
N SER A 363 5.21 4.28 11.29
CA SER A 363 6.21 3.69 12.19
C SER A 363 7.38 4.64 12.43
N PHE A 364 7.88 5.34 11.40
CA PHE A 364 8.93 6.35 11.55
C PHE A 364 8.44 7.67 12.15
N MET A 365 7.12 7.93 12.14
CA MET A 365 6.51 9.07 12.84
C MET A 365 6.26 8.79 14.33
N GLY A 366 6.63 7.60 14.82
CA GLY A 366 6.51 7.20 16.21
C GLY A 366 5.25 6.40 16.55
N LEU A 367 4.55 5.89 15.54
CA LEU A 367 3.40 5.00 15.68
C LEU A 367 3.74 3.66 15.00
N PRO A 368 4.33 2.68 15.70
CA PRO A 368 4.63 1.37 15.13
C PRO A 368 3.38 0.70 14.58
N THR A 369 3.38 0.41 13.25
CA THR A 369 2.15 0.01 12.54
C THR A 369 2.46 -1.11 11.54
N PRO A 370 2.43 -2.40 11.96
CA PRO A 370 2.44 -3.52 11.03
C PRO A 370 1.12 -3.62 10.27
N ASN A 371 1.11 -4.41 9.18
CA ASN A 371 -0.01 -4.55 8.26
C ASN A 371 -0.70 -5.90 8.41
N LEU A 372 -2.03 -5.90 8.44
CA LEU A 372 -2.92 -7.06 8.46
C LEU A 372 -3.59 -7.24 7.10
N PHE A 373 -3.88 -8.49 6.73
CA PHE A 373 -4.59 -8.82 5.50
C PHE A 373 -6.04 -8.27 5.49
N THR A 374 -6.53 -7.94 4.30
CA THR A 374 -7.96 -7.77 3.98
C THR A 374 -8.53 -9.01 3.30
N GLY A 375 -7.69 -9.76 2.61
CA GLY A 375 -8.07 -10.93 1.82
C GLY A 375 -8.34 -10.61 0.35
N GLY A 376 -8.17 -9.36 -0.08
CA GLY A 376 -8.26 -8.97 -1.48
C GLY A 376 -7.08 -9.46 -2.31
N VAL A 377 -7.27 -9.61 -3.60
CA VAL A 377 -6.27 -10.14 -4.54
C VAL A 377 -6.38 -9.42 -5.88
N ASN A 378 -5.28 -9.31 -6.60
CA ASN A 378 -5.17 -8.66 -7.92
C ASN A 378 -5.59 -7.19 -7.91
N PHE A 379 -5.16 -6.45 -6.91
CA PHE A 379 -5.44 -5.03 -6.72
C PHE A 379 -5.08 -4.16 -7.95
N HIS A 380 -5.57 -2.92 -7.97
CA HIS A 380 -5.32 -1.90 -8.99
C HIS A 380 -5.84 -2.24 -10.39
N GLY A 381 -6.70 -3.26 -10.54
CA GLY A 381 -7.12 -3.68 -11.87
C GLY A 381 -8.48 -4.37 -11.96
N LYS A 382 -8.89 -4.63 -13.19
CA LYS A 382 -10.18 -5.26 -13.52
C LYS A 382 -10.29 -6.74 -13.14
N PHE A 383 -9.21 -7.35 -12.67
CA PHE A 383 -9.18 -8.74 -12.21
C PHE A 383 -9.16 -8.84 -10.69
N GLU A 384 -9.38 -7.74 -10.01
CA GLU A 384 -9.46 -7.66 -8.56
C GLU A 384 -10.66 -8.46 -8.04
N TYR A 385 -10.44 -9.20 -6.96
CA TYR A 385 -11.49 -9.97 -6.29
C TYR A 385 -11.19 -10.13 -4.79
N ILE A 386 -12.24 -10.42 -4.02
CA ILE A 386 -12.11 -10.71 -2.59
C ILE A 386 -13.03 -11.87 -2.19
N PRO A 387 -12.53 -12.90 -1.48
CA PRO A 387 -13.36 -13.94 -0.90
C PRO A 387 -14.13 -13.43 0.32
N THR A 388 -15.44 -13.65 0.36
CA THR A 388 -16.30 -13.13 1.44
C THR A 388 -15.86 -13.62 2.82
N PHE A 389 -15.45 -14.89 2.95
CA PHE A 389 -14.99 -15.45 4.23
C PHE A 389 -13.70 -14.79 4.74
N ALA A 390 -12.86 -14.24 3.84
CA ALA A 390 -11.61 -13.58 4.24
C ALA A 390 -11.92 -12.29 5.00
N MET A 391 -12.87 -11.47 4.52
CA MET A 391 -13.33 -10.29 5.25
C MET A 391 -13.94 -10.65 6.62
N GLU A 392 -14.73 -11.72 6.69
CA GLU A 392 -15.29 -12.20 7.96
C GLU A 392 -14.18 -12.58 8.95
N LYS A 393 -13.15 -13.27 8.47
CA LYS A 393 -11.99 -13.65 9.29
C LYS A 393 -11.12 -12.46 9.69
N ALA A 394 -10.96 -11.46 8.83
CA ALA A 394 -10.27 -10.22 9.19
C ALA A 394 -10.97 -9.50 10.36
N VAL A 395 -12.31 -9.44 10.35
CA VAL A 395 -13.10 -8.93 11.48
C VAL A 395 -12.82 -9.73 12.76
N GLU A 396 -12.83 -11.07 12.69
CA GLU A 396 -12.53 -11.94 13.85
C GLU A 396 -11.11 -11.70 14.38
N VAL A 397 -10.12 -11.51 13.48
CA VAL A 397 -8.73 -11.20 13.86
C VAL A 397 -8.65 -9.86 14.58
N ILE A 398 -9.30 -8.81 14.06
CA ILE A 398 -9.31 -7.48 14.71
C ILE A 398 -9.91 -7.58 16.12
N VAL A 399 -11.07 -8.23 16.28
CA VAL A 399 -11.70 -8.44 17.60
C VAL A 399 -10.76 -9.20 18.54
N LYS A 400 -10.13 -10.27 18.07
CA LYS A 400 -9.22 -11.07 18.86
C LYS A 400 -7.95 -10.31 19.28
N ILE A 401 -7.40 -9.48 18.40
CA ILE A 401 -6.28 -8.58 18.75
C ILE A 401 -6.69 -7.68 19.92
N VAL A 402 -7.88 -7.08 19.85
CA VAL A 402 -8.40 -6.20 20.91
C VAL A 402 -8.51 -6.93 22.25
N GLU A 403 -9.05 -8.16 22.25
CA GLU A 403 -9.14 -8.99 23.47
C GLU A 403 -7.75 -9.28 24.06
N LEU A 404 -6.79 -9.67 23.23
CA LEU A 404 -5.43 -9.99 23.67
C LEU A 404 -4.68 -8.77 24.22
N TYR A 405 -4.95 -7.58 23.67
CA TYR A 405 -4.39 -6.34 24.23
C TYR A 405 -4.94 -6.00 25.62
N ALA A 406 -6.20 -6.33 25.91
CA ALA A 406 -6.78 -6.11 27.24
C ALA A 406 -6.17 -7.01 28.33
N GLU A 407 -5.62 -8.16 27.94
CA GLU A 407 -4.93 -9.08 28.84
C GLU A 407 -3.51 -8.59 29.20
N LYS A 408 -2.89 -7.79 28.35
CA LYS A 408 -1.52 -7.29 28.50
C LYS A 408 -1.41 -6.32 29.67
#